data_a9c08a71003e2eda3fff79406a7e61c4
#
_entry.id   a9c08a71003e2eda3fff79406a7e61c4
#
_cell.length_a   1.000
_cell.length_b   1.000
_cell.length_c   1.000
_cell.angle_alpha   90.00
_cell.angle_beta   90.00
_cell.angle_gamma   90.00
#
_symmetry.space_group_name_H-M   'P 1'
#
loop_
_entity.id
_entity.type
_entity.pdbx_description
1 polymer ?
#
loop_
_entity_poly.entity_id
_entity_poly.type
_entity_poly.pdbx_seq_one_letter_code
_entity_poly.pdbx_strand_id
1 'polypeptide(L)'
;MKKTAIVTGSSRGIGFAIAKQLGLDGYNIVMVATGAQEKNQPALDALQALGIDCAYVQANIGSADDRKKILDGALAAFGRVDVLVNNAGVAPKVRADLLDMSEESFDYVVGINTKGNMFLTQLVAKQMIAQEPVDGRKGVIVNVSSCSSVVSSTNRGEYCVSKAGISMLTTLYADRLAAEGILVNEVRPGVIDTDMTSTVQGKYDALIEKGTFPIARWGTPEDVAGAVSLLCSPRLRYTTGNYIDVDGGFHIQRL
;
A
#
# COMPACT_ATOMS: atom_id res chain seq x y z
N MET A 1 12.02 1.39 -22.56
CA MET A 1 10.93 0.47 -22.14
C MET A 1 10.13 1.15 -21.05
N LYS A 2 8.80 1.13 -21.13
CA LYS A 2 7.93 1.77 -20.12
C LYS A 2 8.01 0.97 -18.82
N LYS A 3 8.13 1.67 -17.68
CA LYS A 3 8.23 1.05 -16.34
C LYS A 3 6.89 0.49 -15.90
N THR A 4 6.89 -0.53 -15.07
CA THR A 4 5.68 -1.24 -14.59
C THR A 4 5.56 -1.16 -13.09
N ALA A 5 4.37 -0.79 -12.61
CA ALA A 5 4.01 -0.75 -11.20
C ALA A 5 2.94 -1.81 -10.86
N ILE A 6 3.21 -2.65 -9.88
CA ILE A 6 2.21 -3.51 -9.24
C ILE A 6 1.62 -2.73 -8.07
N VAL A 7 0.28 -2.59 -8.03
CA VAL A 7 -0.42 -1.98 -6.90
C VAL A 7 -1.42 -2.97 -6.34
N THR A 8 -1.20 -3.43 -5.11
CA THR A 8 -2.09 -4.38 -4.46
C THR A 8 -3.28 -3.68 -3.80
N GLY A 9 -4.47 -4.29 -3.84
CA GLY A 9 -5.70 -3.69 -3.32
C GLY A 9 -6.14 -2.45 -4.11
N SER A 10 -5.95 -2.46 -5.43
CA SER A 10 -6.08 -1.28 -6.29
C SER A 10 -7.42 -1.13 -7.02
N SER A 11 -8.44 -1.92 -6.66
CA SER A 11 -9.77 -1.79 -7.30
C SER A 11 -10.58 -0.57 -6.83
N ARG A 12 -10.22 0.04 -5.70
CA ARG A 12 -10.92 1.19 -5.09
C ARG A 12 -10.05 1.94 -4.09
N GLY A 13 -10.55 3.06 -3.58
CA GLY A 13 -9.95 3.82 -2.47
C GLY A 13 -8.49 4.22 -2.72
N ILE A 14 -7.66 4.13 -1.69
CA ILE A 14 -6.24 4.52 -1.73
C ILE A 14 -5.50 3.78 -2.86
N GLY A 15 -5.69 2.46 -2.98
CA GLY A 15 -4.99 1.67 -4.00
C GLY A 15 -5.34 2.08 -5.42
N PHE A 16 -6.60 2.42 -5.69
CA PHE A 16 -7.02 2.91 -7.00
C PHE A 16 -6.43 4.30 -7.31
N ALA A 17 -6.45 5.21 -6.34
CA ALA A 17 -5.84 6.53 -6.51
C ALA A 17 -4.33 6.43 -6.77
N ILE A 18 -3.63 5.51 -6.08
CA ILE A 18 -2.20 5.22 -6.32
C ILE A 18 -2.00 4.68 -7.75
N ALA A 19 -2.80 3.69 -8.17
CA ALA A 19 -2.72 3.12 -9.52
C ALA A 19 -2.93 4.18 -10.60
N LYS A 20 -3.95 5.04 -10.41
CA LYS A 20 -4.23 6.17 -11.31
C LYS A 20 -3.05 7.14 -11.37
N GLN A 21 -2.53 7.57 -10.20
CA GLN A 21 -1.44 8.55 -10.16
C GLN A 21 -0.17 8.01 -10.81
N LEU A 22 0.24 6.77 -10.48
CA LEU A 22 1.42 6.15 -11.09
C LEU A 22 1.23 5.94 -12.61
N GLY A 23 0.01 5.63 -13.06
CA GLY A 23 -0.31 5.56 -14.49
C GLY A 23 -0.11 6.92 -15.19
N LEU A 24 -0.58 8.02 -14.58
CA LEU A 24 -0.36 9.39 -15.06
C LEU A 24 1.12 9.79 -15.02
N ASP A 25 1.91 9.25 -14.08
CA ASP A 25 3.36 9.41 -14.01
C ASP A 25 4.12 8.58 -15.07
N GLY A 26 3.38 7.86 -15.92
CA GLY A 26 3.94 7.13 -17.06
C GLY A 26 4.26 5.66 -16.83
N TYR A 27 3.76 5.03 -15.75
CA TYR A 27 3.91 3.59 -15.51
C TYR A 27 2.81 2.78 -16.23
N ASN A 28 3.14 1.55 -16.66
CA ASN A 28 2.15 0.51 -16.85
C ASN A 28 1.65 0.06 -15.49
N ILE A 29 0.37 -0.26 -15.35
CA ILE A 29 -0.24 -0.60 -14.06
C ILE A 29 -0.72 -2.06 -14.05
N VAL A 30 -0.28 -2.81 -13.04
CA VAL A 30 -0.85 -4.11 -12.70
C VAL A 30 -1.77 -3.91 -11.48
N MET A 31 -3.06 -3.91 -11.76
CA MET A 31 -4.08 -3.84 -10.72
C MET A 31 -4.26 -5.22 -10.08
N VAL A 32 -4.24 -5.27 -8.75
CA VAL A 32 -4.43 -6.52 -8.00
C VAL A 32 -5.56 -6.35 -7.00
N ALA A 33 -6.56 -7.22 -7.06
CA ALA A 33 -7.62 -7.28 -6.06
C ALA A 33 -8.18 -8.71 -5.94
N THR A 34 -8.94 -8.98 -4.88
CA THR A 34 -9.53 -10.32 -4.62
C THR A 34 -10.78 -10.61 -5.44
N GLY A 35 -11.50 -9.57 -5.88
CA GLY A 35 -12.72 -9.73 -6.69
C GLY A 35 -12.42 -10.21 -8.11
N ALA A 36 -13.40 -10.82 -8.75
CA ALA A 36 -13.31 -11.16 -10.18
C ALA A 36 -13.16 -9.89 -11.05
N GLN A 37 -12.53 -10.03 -12.21
CA GLN A 37 -12.24 -8.90 -13.10
C GLN A 37 -13.52 -8.17 -13.52
N GLU A 38 -14.59 -8.90 -13.81
CA GLU A 38 -15.87 -8.33 -14.24
C GLU A 38 -16.45 -7.34 -13.24
N LYS A 39 -16.24 -7.60 -11.92
CA LYS A 39 -16.67 -6.69 -10.84
C LYS A 39 -15.80 -5.43 -10.75
N ASN A 40 -14.58 -5.51 -11.24
CA ASN A 40 -13.58 -4.44 -11.17
C ASN A 40 -13.36 -3.78 -12.55
N GLN A 41 -14.13 -4.20 -13.58
CA GLN A 41 -14.03 -3.65 -14.94
C GLN A 41 -14.20 -2.11 -14.96
N PRO A 42 -15.14 -1.50 -14.21
CA PRO A 42 -15.24 -0.04 -14.19
C PRO A 42 -13.95 0.69 -13.75
N ALA A 43 -13.18 0.09 -12.82
CA ALA A 43 -11.91 0.65 -12.40
C ALA A 43 -10.82 0.52 -13.49
N LEU A 44 -10.81 -0.60 -14.21
CA LEU A 44 -9.93 -0.78 -15.36
C LEU A 44 -10.26 0.21 -16.48
N ASP A 45 -11.53 0.32 -16.85
CA ASP A 45 -12.01 1.23 -17.89
C ASP A 45 -11.65 2.69 -17.57
N ALA A 46 -11.76 3.07 -16.29
CA ALA A 46 -11.39 4.40 -15.82
C ALA A 46 -9.89 4.70 -16.01
N LEU A 47 -9.00 3.73 -15.80
CA LEU A 47 -7.57 3.89 -16.09
C LEU A 47 -7.30 3.94 -17.60
N GLN A 48 -7.93 3.05 -18.37
CA GLN A 48 -7.78 2.98 -19.84
C GLN A 48 -8.28 4.26 -20.52
N ALA A 49 -9.37 4.84 -20.02
CA ALA A 49 -9.89 6.12 -20.50
C ALA A 49 -8.91 7.29 -20.32
N LEU A 50 -7.95 7.17 -19.39
CA LEU A 50 -6.85 8.12 -19.19
C LEU A 50 -5.61 7.79 -20.03
N GLY A 51 -5.68 6.79 -20.92
CA GLY A 51 -4.54 6.33 -21.73
C GLY A 51 -3.51 5.52 -20.93
N ILE A 52 -3.89 4.97 -19.78
CA ILE A 52 -3.01 4.16 -18.94
C ILE A 52 -3.08 2.70 -19.38
N ASP A 53 -1.93 2.12 -19.74
CA ASP A 53 -1.83 0.69 -19.98
C ASP A 53 -1.96 -0.06 -18.67
N CYS A 54 -2.98 -0.90 -18.55
CA CYS A 54 -3.24 -1.66 -17.33
C CYS A 54 -3.63 -3.11 -17.58
N ALA A 55 -3.21 -3.98 -16.67
CA ALA A 55 -3.60 -5.37 -16.57
C ALA A 55 -4.23 -5.64 -15.20
N TYR A 56 -5.11 -6.63 -15.13
CA TYR A 56 -5.76 -7.04 -13.89
C TYR A 56 -5.32 -8.44 -13.48
N VAL A 57 -5.02 -8.62 -12.20
CA VAL A 57 -4.73 -9.93 -11.60
C VAL A 57 -5.63 -10.14 -10.39
N GLN A 58 -6.54 -11.11 -10.50
CA GLN A 58 -7.33 -11.54 -9.35
C GLN A 58 -6.46 -12.36 -8.41
N ALA A 59 -6.19 -11.81 -7.22
CA ALA A 59 -5.31 -12.46 -6.24
C ALA A 59 -5.57 -11.99 -4.82
N ASN A 60 -5.38 -12.92 -3.87
CA ASN A 60 -5.31 -12.66 -2.43
C ASN A 60 -3.85 -12.75 -1.98
N ILE A 61 -3.25 -11.66 -1.51
CA ILE A 61 -1.85 -11.66 -1.06
C ILE A 61 -1.58 -12.59 0.14
N GLY A 62 -2.62 -13.01 0.87
CA GLY A 62 -2.53 -14.04 1.92
C GLY A 62 -2.18 -15.43 1.38
N SER A 63 -2.51 -15.73 0.12
CA SER A 63 -2.25 -17.01 -0.54
C SER A 63 -0.88 -17.02 -1.21
N ALA A 64 -0.10 -18.10 -1.00
CA ALA A 64 1.22 -18.26 -1.61
C ALA A 64 1.12 -18.37 -3.14
N ASP A 65 0.15 -19.13 -3.64
CA ASP A 65 -0.07 -19.33 -5.08
C ASP A 65 -0.50 -18.03 -5.75
N ASP A 66 -1.36 -17.26 -5.09
CA ASP A 66 -1.83 -16.00 -5.64
C ASP A 66 -0.72 -14.93 -5.68
N ARG A 67 0.19 -14.91 -4.71
CA ARG A 67 1.38 -14.03 -4.78
C ARG A 67 2.24 -14.33 -6.01
N LYS A 68 2.37 -15.62 -6.36
CA LYS A 68 3.07 -16.03 -7.58
C LYS A 68 2.31 -15.56 -8.83
N LYS A 69 0.98 -15.74 -8.87
CA LYS A 69 0.13 -15.24 -9.98
C LYS A 69 0.29 -13.72 -10.20
N ILE A 70 0.46 -12.94 -9.12
CA ILE A 70 0.68 -11.49 -9.24
C ILE A 70 1.95 -11.20 -10.03
N LEU A 71 3.06 -11.83 -9.68
CA LEU A 71 4.33 -11.64 -10.38
C LEU A 71 4.26 -12.16 -11.82
N ASP A 72 3.78 -13.39 -12.00
CA ASP A 72 3.68 -14.02 -13.32
C ASP A 72 2.77 -13.19 -14.26
N GLY A 73 1.66 -12.67 -13.76
CA GLY A 73 0.74 -11.80 -14.50
C GLY A 73 1.38 -10.46 -14.90
N ALA A 74 2.17 -9.86 -14.01
CA ALA A 74 2.89 -8.63 -14.31
C ALA A 74 3.95 -8.85 -15.43
N LEU A 75 4.68 -9.95 -15.33
CA LEU A 75 5.71 -10.31 -16.32
C LEU A 75 5.09 -10.68 -17.67
N ALA A 76 3.99 -11.42 -17.68
CA ALA A 76 3.27 -11.78 -18.89
C ALA A 76 2.71 -10.54 -19.62
N ALA A 77 2.20 -9.55 -18.87
CA ALA A 77 1.62 -8.34 -19.46
C ALA A 77 2.68 -7.33 -19.93
N PHE A 78 3.77 -7.13 -19.16
CA PHE A 78 4.67 -5.99 -19.38
C PHE A 78 6.17 -6.35 -19.34
N GLY A 79 6.53 -7.59 -19.04
CA GLY A 79 7.89 -8.11 -19.11
C GLY A 79 8.84 -7.68 -17.99
N ARG A 80 8.40 -6.76 -17.09
CA ARG A 80 9.22 -6.23 -15.97
C ARG A 80 8.39 -5.70 -14.83
N VAL A 81 9.03 -5.52 -13.66
CA VAL A 81 8.43 -4.85 -12.51
C VAL A 81 9.43 -3.84 -11.94
N ASP A 82 9.04 -2.56 -11.92
CA ASP A 82 9.90 -1.46 -11.44
C ASP A 82 9.42 -0.87 -10.11
N VAL A 83 8.12 -0.99 -9.84
CA VAL A 83 7.50 -0.52 -8.61
C VAL A 83 6.59 -1.60 -8.04
N LEU A 84 6.70 -1.84 -6.74
CA LEU A 84 5.72 -2.60 -5.96
C LEU A 84 5.11 -1.68 -4.90
N VAL A 85 3.79 -1.51 -4.93
CA VAL A 85 3.05 -0.83 -3.87
C VAL A 85 2.26 -1.87 -3.07
N ASN A 86 2.72 -2.15 -1.87
CA ASN A 86 2.06 -3.00 -0.89
C ASN A 86 0.97 -2.20 -0.18
N ASN A 87 -0.19 -2.05 -0.83
CA ASN A 87 -1.33 -1.32 -0.28
C ASN A 87 -2.45 -2.26 0.24
N ALA A 88 -2.57 -3.47 -0.30
CA ALA A 88 -3.59 -4.41 0.15
C ALA A 88 -3.50 -4.66 1.66
N GLY A 89 -4.64 -4.58 2.33
CA GLY A 89 -4.75 -4.85 3.75
C GLY A 89 -6.20 -4.94 4.18
N VAL A 90 -6.42 -5.55 5.33
CA VAL A 90 -7.74 -5.75 5.93
C VAL A 90 -7.76 -5.20 7.36
N ALA A 91 -8.94 -4.77 7.80
CA ALA A 91 -9.26 -4.57 9.20
C ALA A 91 -9.82 -5.86 9.80
N PRO A 92 -9.88 -6.01 11.14
CA PRO A 92 -10.60 -7.12 11.74
C PRO A 92 -12.07 -7.11 11.31
N LYS A 93 -12.66 -8.29 11.12
CA LYS A 93 -14.07 -8.44 10.76
C LYS A 93 -15.00 -7.94 11.86
N VAL A 94 -14.60 -8.16 13.10
CA VAL A 94 -15.26 -7.67 14.31
C VAL A 94 -14.21 -6.95 15.15
N ARG A 95 -14.51 -5.72 15.55
CA ARG A 95 -13.64 -4.99 16.49
C ARG A 95 -13.93 -5.46 17.89
N ALA A 96 -12.93 -5.97 18.57
CA ALA A 96 -12.99 -6.42 19.96
C ALA A 96 -11.96 -5.69 20.81
N ASP A 97 -12.21 -5.62 22.12
CA ASP A 97 -11.19 -5.19 23.07
C ASP A 97 -9.95 -6.09 22.96
N LEU A 98 -8.79 -5.57 23.27
CA LEU A 98 -7.53 -6.31 23.19
C LEU A 98 -7.54 -7.60 24.06
N LEU A 99 -8.31 -7.60 25.15
CA LEU A 99 -8.46 -8.77 26.03
C LEU A 99 -9.43 -9.82 25.53
N ASP A 100 -10.30 -9.45 24.55
CA ASP A 100 -11.33 -10.31 23.97
C ASP A 100 -11.04 -10.70 22.50
N MET A 101 -9.92 -10.20 21.94
CA MET A 101 -9.51 -10.50 20.57
C MET A 101 -9.19 -11.99 20.40
N SER A 102 -9.75 -12.63 19.38
CA SER A 102 -9.46 -14.05 19.10
C SER A 102 -8.16 -14.24 18.30
N GLU A 103 -7.54 -15.42 18.45
CA GLU A 103 -6.36 -15.82 17.66
C GLU A 103 -6.68 -15.86 16.16
N GLU A 104 -7.90 -16.28 15.78
CA GLU A 104 -8.32 -16.32 14.37
C GLU A 104 -8.39 -14.92 13.74
N SER A 105 -8.82 -13.89 14.52
CA SER A 105 -8.81 -12.51 14.06
C SER A 105 -7.37 -12.02 13.88
N PHE A 106 -6.51 -12.33 14.83
CA PHE A 106 -5.08 -12.02 14.76
C PHE A 106 -4.43 -12.66 13.53
N ASP A 107 -4.60 -13.96 13.34
CA ASP A 107 -4.02 -14.71 12.22
C ASP A 107 -4.54 -14.20 10.87
N TYR A 108 -5.84 -13.89 10.80
CA TYR A 108 -6.43 -13.31 9.58
C TYR A 108 -5.80 -11.98 9.22
N VAL A 109 -5.72 -11.05 10.16
CA VAL A 109 -5.21 -9.69 9.90
C VAL A 109 -3.70 -9.68 9.66
N VAL A 110 -2.93 -10.32 10.53
CA VAL A 110 -1.46 -10.39 10.41
C VAL A 110 -1.05 -11.25 9.21
N GLY A 111 -1.78 -12.32 8.95
CA GLY A 111 -1.57 -13.21 7.82
C GLY A 111 -1.67 -12.48 6.47
N ILE A 112 -2.63 -11.57 6.32
CA ILE A 112 -2.78 -10.78 5.10
C ILE A 112 -1.85 -9.57 5.14
N ASN A 113 -1.95 -8.72 6.17
CA ASN A 113 -1.30 -7.41 6.18
C ASN A 113 0.23 -7.50 6.26
N THR A 114 0.75 -8.40 7.08
CA THR A 114 2.20 -8.50 7.33
C THR A 114 2.82 -9.64 6.55
N LYS A 115 2.37 -10.88 6.78
CA LYS A 115 2.92 -12.07 6.11
C LYS A 115 2.72 -12.00 4.59
N GLY A 116 1.53 -11.60 4.12
CA GLY A 116 1.23 -11.45 2.70
C GLY A 116 2.19 -10.49 2.02
N ASN A 117 2.35 -9.28 2.58
CA ASN A 117 3.26 -8.26 2.06
C ASN A 117 4.73 -8.69 2.12
N MET A 118 5.16 -9.34 3.22
CA MET A 118 6.52 -9.83 3.35
C MET A 118 6.91 -10.76 2.19
N PHE A 119 6.10 -11.78 1.94
CA PHE A 119 6.42 -12.79 0.93
C PHE A 119 6.16 -12.33 -0.51
N LEU A 120 5.22 -11.41 -0.75
CA LEU A 120 5.09 -10.77 -2.05
C LEU A 120 6.32 -9.88 -2.35
N THR A 121 6.75 -9.09 -1.37
CA THR A 121 7.98 -8.30 -1.48
C THR A 121 9.20 -9.18 -1.80
N GLN A 122 9.32 -10.34 -1.12
CA GLN A 122 10.42 -11.27 -1.38
C GLN A 122 10.43 -11.77 -2.84
N LEU A 123 9.27 -12.14 -3.39
CA LEU A 123 9.15 -12.61 -4.78
C LEU A 123 9.51 -11.49 -5.77
N VAL A 124 8.91 -10.32 -5.59
CA VAL A 124 9.12 -9.18 -6.51
C VAL A 124 10.54 -8.64 -6.41
N ALA A 125 11.12 -8.58 -5.20
CA ALA A 125 12.51 -8.13 -5.03
C ALA A 125 13.50 -9.05 -5.76
N LYS A 126 13.32 -10.38 -5.74
CA LYS A 126 14.14 -11.32 -6.53
C LYS A 126 14.06 -11.03 -8.02
N GLN A 127 12.87 -10.72 -8.54
CA GLN A 127 12.68 -10.33 -9.93
C GLN A 127 13.37 -8.99 -10.22
N MET A 128 13.21 -7.98 -9.36
CA MET A 128 13.88 -6.68 -9.53
C MET A 128 15.41 -6.81 -9.53
N ILE A 129 15.99 -7.69 -8.70
CA ILE A 129 17.43 -7.96 -8.66
C ILE A 129 17.92 -8.57 -9.99
N ALA A 130 17.13 -9.46 -10.58
CA ALA A 130 17.48 -10.19 -11.80
C ALA A 130 17.34 -9.37 -13.09
N GLN A 131 16.64 -8.22 -13.05
CA GLN A 131 16.44 -7.40 -14.25
C GLN A 131 17.44 -6.25 -14.37
N GLU A 132 17.60 -5.76 -15.59
CA GLU A 132 18.45 -4.58 -15.87
C GLU A 132 17.85 -3.32 -15.24
N PRO A 133 18.71 -2.44 -14.66
CA PRO A 133 18.25 -1.20 -14.06
C PRO A 133 17.69 -0.22 -15.10
N VAL A 134 16.71 0.58 -14.68
CA VAL A 134 16.19 1.71 -15.48
C VAL A 134 16.34 2.98 -14.64
N ASP A 135 16.82 4.05 -15.25
CA ASP A 135 17.13 5.34 -14.59
C ASP A 135 18.08 5.18 -13.39
N GLY A 136 19.01 4.21 -13.47
CA GLY A 136 20.05 3.97 -12.47
C GLY A 136 19.56 3.24 -11.21
N ARG A 137 18.38 2.60 -11.23
CA ARG A 137 17.86 1.76 -10.13
C ARG A 137 17.13 0.52 -10.67
N LYS A 138 17.11 -0.55 -9.88
CA LYS A 138 16.41 -1.80 -10.21
C LYS A 138 14.95 -1.80 -9.78
N GLY A 139 14.58 -0.99 -8.80
CA GLY A 139 13.20 -0.90 -8.38
C GLY A 139 12.92 0.03 -7.21
N VAL A 140 11.64 0.22 -6.92
CA VAL A 140 11.13 0.92 -5.75
C VAL A 140 10.02 0.09 -5.14
N ILE A 141 10.04 -0.04 -3.82
CA ILE A 141 8.98 -0.69 -3.04
C ILE A 141 8.40 0.36 -2.09
N VAL A 142 7.10 0.55 -2.13
CA VAL A 142 6.40 1.45 -1.21
C VAL A 142 5.40 0.64 -0.40
N ASN A 143 5.55 0.66 0.91
CA ASN A 143 4.62 0.02 1.83
C ASN A 143 3.60 1.03 2.34
N VAL A 144 2.31 0.69 2.24
CA VAL A 144 1.22 1.49 2.82
C VAL A 144 0.86 0.90 4.17
N SER A 145 1.40 1.50 5.23
CA SER A 145 1.09 1.09 6.61
C SER A 145 -0.12 1.87 7.17
N SER A 146 0.05 2.64 8.22
CA SER A 146 -0.98 3.47 8.86
C SER A 146 -0.34 4.27 10.01
N CYS A 147 -0.96 5.37 10.43
CA CYS A 147 -0.68 5.97 11.74
C CYS A 147 -0.81 4.93 12.89
N SER A 148 -1.62 3.89 12.71
CA SER A 148 -1.75 2.78 13.68
C SER A 148 -0.49 1.92 13.83
N SER A 149 0.57 2.14 13.05
CA SER A 149 1.87 1.53 13.28
C SER A 149 2.55 2.05 14.55
N VAL A 150 2.16 3.23 15.03
CA VAL A 150 2.72 3.90 16.23
C VAL A 150 1.63 4.43 17.17
N VAL A 151 0.39 4.57 16.71
CA VAL A 151 -0.75 5.06 17.51
C VAL A 151 -1.59 3.89 17.97
N SER A 152 -1.87 3.82 19.29
CA SER A 152 -2.66 2.76 19.90
C SER A 152 -4.15 2.83 19.54
N SER A 153 -4.74 1.67 19.30
CA SER A 153 -6.18 1.47 19.17
C SER A 153 -6.56 0.11 19.74
N THR A 154 -6.93 0.09 21.03
CA THR A 154 -7.14 -1.13 21.81
C THR A 154 -8.27 -2.03 21.29
N ASN A 155 -9.20 -1.48 20.53
CA ASN A 155 -10.31 -2.23 19.91
C ASN A 155 -10.00 -2.80 18.51
N ARG A 156 -8.75 -2.84 18.13
CA ARG A 156 -8.20 -3.44 16.90
C ARG A 156 -6.70 -3.70 17.03
N GLY A 157 -6.31 -4.34 18.10
CA GLY A 157 -4.89 -4.58 18.45
C GLY A 157 -4.12 -5.29 17.35
N GLU A 158 -4.72 -6.33 16.72
CA GLU A 158 -4.16 -7.09 15.62
C GLU A 158 -3.83 -6.21 14.39
N TYR A 159 -4.68 -5.21 14.12
CA TYR A 159 -4.40 -4.25 13.05
C TYR A 159 -3.18 -3.38 13.39
N CYS A 160 -3.09 -2.87 14.61
CA CYS A 160 -1.94 -2.08 15.04
C CYS A 160 -0.64 -2.90 14.95
N VAL A 161 -0.64 -4.14 15.46
CA VAL A 161 0.49 -5.07 15.35
C VAL A 161 0.86 -5.31 13.88
N SER A 162 -0.14 -5.55 13.02
CA SER A 162 0.12 -5.79 11.60
C SER A 162 0.76 -4.58 10.92
N LYS A 163 0.32 -3.36 11.26
CA LYS A 163 0.86 -2.12 10.66
C LYS A 163 2.25 -1.76 11.22
N ALA A 164 2.52 -2.02 12.48
CA ALA A 164 3.87 -1.95 13.05
C ALA A 164 4.81 -2.97 12.38
N GLY A 165 4.31 -4.18 12.10
CA GLY A 165 5.02 -5.19 11.32
C GLY A 165 5.41 -4.69 9.93
N ILE A 166 4.53 -3.98 9.22
CA ILE A 166 4.83 -3.38 7.90
C ILE A 166 5.95 -2.34 8.01
N SER A 167 5.95 -1.51 9.06
CA SER A 167 7.04 -0.54 9.30
C SER A 167 8.39 -1.26 9.49
N MET A 168 8.41 -2.37 10.24
CA MET A 168 9.63 -3.17 10.40
C MET A 168 10.03 -3.83 9.08
N LEU A 169 9.09 -4.30 8.25
CA LEU A 169 9.41 -4.82 6.91
C LEU A 169 10.05 -3.75 6.03
N THR A 170 9.60 -2.48 6.13
CA THR A 170 10.23 -1.36 5.43
C THR A 170 11.70 -1.24 5.80
N THR A 171 12.01 -1.25 7.10
CA THR A 171 13.39 -1.17 7.60
C THR A 171 14.24 -2.34 7.12
N LEU A 172 13.76 -3.58 7.27
CA LEU A 172 14.49 -4.79 6.91
C LEU A 172 14.78 -4.86 5.40
N TYR A 173 13.79 -4.59 4.56
CA TYR A 173 13.98 -4.63 3.12
C TYR A 173 14.77 -3.43 2.61
N ALA A 174 14.66 -2.26 3.23
CA ALA A 174 15.49 -1.12 2.89
C ALA A 174 16.98 -1.41 3.09
N ASP A 175 17.34 -1.95 4.25
CA ASP A 175 18.70 -2.36 4.57
C ASP A 175 19.22 -3.43 3.61
N ARG A 176 18.44 -4.53 3.43
CA ARG A 176 18.86 -5.67 2.60
C ARG A 176 18.97 -5.32 1.11
N LEU A 177 18.13 -4.44 0.59
CA LEU A 177 17.98 -4.23 -0.85
C LEU A 177 18.72 -2.98 -1.36
N ALA A 178 19.24 -2.13 -0.49
CA ALA A 178 19.94 -0.89 -0.88
C ALA A 178 21.13 -1.17 -1.81
N ALA A 179 21.96 -2.18 -1.49
CA ALA A 179 23.12 -2.60 -2.30
C ALA A 179 22.71 -3.17 -3.67
N GLU A 180 21.46 -3.60 -3.82
CA GLU A 180 20.90 -4.11 -5.08
C GLU A 180 20.34 -2.99 -5.97
N GLY A 181 20.36 -1.74 -5.52
CA GLY A 181 19.77 -0.60 -6.23
C GLY A 181 18.23 -0.56 -6.17
N ILE A 182 17.63 -1.12 -5.10
CA ILE A 182 16.19 -1.08 -4.84
C ILE A 182 15.93 -0.24 -3.60
N LEU A 183 15.08 0.78 -3.73
CA LEU A 183 14.69 1.66 -2.62
C LEU A 183 13.39 1.15 -1.99
N VAL A 184 13.32 1.14 -0.67
CA VAL A 184 12.12 0.70 0.07
C VAL A 184 11.73 1.78 1.06
N ASN A 185 10.52 2.32 0.92
CA ASN A 185 10.00 3.37 1.78
C ASN A 185 8.54 3.08 2.17
N GLU A 186 7.98 3.91 3.03
CA GLU A 186 6.67 3.73 3.62
C GLU A 186 5.84 5.01 3.52
N VAL A 187 4.53 4.88 3.35
CA VAL A 187 3.56 5.94 3.66
C VAL A 187 2.68 5.49 4.82
N ARG A 188 2.36 6.40 5.72
CA ARG A 188 1.51 6.18 6.91
C ARG A 188 0.25 7.02 6.80
N PRO A 189 -0.81 6.53 6.16
CA PRO A 189 -2.08 7.25 6.12
C PRO A 189 -2.68 7.39 7.51
N GLY A 190 -3.27 8.55 7.78
CA GLY A 190 -4.13 8.80 8.93
C GLY A 190 -5.58 8.41 8.64
N VAL A 191 -6.48 9.36 8.83
CA VAL A 191 -7.92 9.20 8.57
C VAL A 191 -8.22 9.64 7.15
N ILE A 192 -8.38 8.67 6.26
CA ILE A 192 -8.64 8.87 4.83
C ILE A 192 -10.09 8.48 4.53
N ASP A 193 -10.78 9.31 3.75
CA ASP A 193 -12.15 9.05 3.29
C ASP A 193 -12.17 7.91 2.27
N THR A 194 -12.67 6.76 2.72
CA THR A 194 -12.78 5.53 1.93
C THR A 194 -13.94 4.69 2.45
N ASP A 195 -14.38 3.69 1.69
CA ASP A 195 -15.38 2.72 2.15
C ASP A 195 -15.00 2.03 3.47
N MET A 196 -13.70 1.86 3.74
CA MET A 196 -13.21 1.22 4.97
C MET A 196 -13.46 2.09 6.22
N THR A 197 -13.56 3.41 6.07
CA THR A 197 -13.76 4.37 7.15
C THR A 197 -15.21 4.85 7.27
N SER A 198 -16.10 4.53 6.32
CA SER A 198 -17.49 4.97 6.32
C SER A 198 -18.27 4.62 7.59
N THR A 199 -18.01 3.44 8.18
CA THR A 199 -18.69 2.98 9.42
C THR A 199 -18.28 3.74 10.69
N VAL A 200 -17.23 4.54 10.62
CA VAL A 200 -16.67 5.30 11.76
C VAL A 200 -16.62 6.80 11.50
N GLN A 201 -17.33 7.26 10.46
CA GLN A 201 -17.31 8.65 9.98
C GLN A 201 -17.64 9.65 11.10
N GLY A 202 -18.78 9.50 11.78
CA GLY A 202 -19.18 10.44 12.83
C GLY A 202 -18.21 10.57 14.01
N LYS A 203 -17.45 9.50 14.31
CA LYS A 203 -16.37 9.57 15.30
C LYS A 203 -15.27 10.53 14.86
N TYR A 204 -14.84 10.43 13.62
CA TYR A 204 -13.73 11.23 13.12
C TYR A 204 -14.18 12.67 12.77
N ASP A 205 -15.41 12.88 12.35
CA ASP A 205 -15.98 14.23 12.19
C ASP A 205 -15.88 15.01 13.50
N ALA A 206 -16.30 14.38 14.61
CA ALA A 206 -16.20 15.01 15.92
C ALA A 206 -14.74 15.28 16.37
N LEU A 207 -13.78 14.47 15.96
CA LEU A 207 -12.35 14.69 16.25
C LEU A 207 -11.78 15.82 15.39
N ILE A 208 -12.21 15.94 14.15
CA ILE A 208 -11.85 17.03 13.25
C ILE A 208 -12.38 18.37 13.78
N GLU A 209 -13.67 18.41 14.16
CA GLU A 209 -14.30 19.60 14.75
C GLU A 209 -13.63 20.06 16.04
N LYS A 210 -13.17 19.11 16.87
CA LYS A 210 -12.39 19.39 18.09
C LYS A 210 -10.98 19.87 17.83
N GLY A 211 -10.52 19.93 16.58
CA GLY A 211 -9.19 20.34 16.20
C GLY A 211 -8.11 19.32 16.58
N THR A 212 -8.45 18.03 16.67
CA THR A 212 -7.48 16.96 16.92
C THR A 212 -6.44 16.88 15.81
N PHE A 213 -6.85 17.13 14.57
CA PHE A 213 -5.99 17.17 13.39
C PHE A 213 -5.55 18.61 13.09
N PRO A 214 -4.25 18.91 13.01
CA PRO A 214 -3.77 20.23 12.57
C PRO A 214 -4.34 20.66 11.22
N ILE A 215 -4.40 19.75 10.24
CA ILE A 215 -5.15 19.96 8.99
C ILE A 215 -6.56 19.42 9.22
N ALA A 216 -7.50 20.33 9.53
CA ALA A 216 -8.85 20.01 10.00
C ALA A 216 -9.77 19.53 8.88
N ARG A 217 -9.43 18.42 8.22
CA ARG A 217 -10.26 17.73 7.22
C ARG A 217 -9.93 16.24 7.17
N TRP A 218 -10.80 15.49 6.56
CA TRP A 218 -10.47 14.15 6.08
C TRP A 218 -9.34 14.22 5.05
N GLY A 219 -8.41 13.27 5.12
CA GLY A 219 -7.50 13.02 4.02
C GLY A 219 -8.25 12.34 2.87
N THR A 220 -7.76 12.51 1.65
CA THR A 220 -8.30 11.86 0.46
C THR A 220 -7.36 10.75 -0.02
N PRO A 221 -7.85 9.77 -0.79
CA PRO A 221 -6.99 8.80 -1.47
C PRO A 221 -5.88 9.46 -2.30
N GLU A 222 -6.16 10.62 -2.89
CA GLU A 222 -5.22 11.41 -3.69
C GLU A 222 -4.08 12.00 -2.86
N ASP A 223 -4.34 12.40 -1.60
CA ASP A 223 -3.28 12.85 -0.68
C ASP A 223 -2.23 11.73 -0.50
N VAL A 224 -2.69 10.49 -0.34
CA VAL A 224 -1.80 9.33 -0.19
C VAL A 224 -1.10 8.99 -1.51
N ALA A 225 -1.82 9.03 -2.63
CA ALA A 225 -1.27 8.75 -3.95
C ALA A 225 -0.15 9.73 -4.33
N GLY A 226 -0.29 11.01 -3.98
CA GLY A 226 0.75 12.04 -4.18
C GLY A 226 2.04 11.70 -3.43
N ALA A 227 1.95 11.25 -2.18
CA ALA A 227 3.12 10.83 -1.41
C ALA A 227 3.79 9.57 -2.00
N VAL A 228 3.00 8.59 -2.46
CA VAL A 228 3.54 7.39 -3.15
C VAL A 228 4.23 7.77 -4.45
N SER A 229 3.62 8.64 -5.27
CA SER A 229 4.21 9.16 -6.52
C SER A 229 5.56 9.82 -6.25
N LEU A 230 5.65 10.66 -5.21
CA LEU A 230 6.91 11.29 -4.81
C LEU A 230 7.99 10.25 -4.48
N LEU A 231 7.66 9.21 -3.70
CA LEU A 231 8.60 8.14 -3.34
C LEU A 231 9.03 7.31 -4.56
N CYS A 232 8.19 7.19 -5.58
CA CYS A 232 8.52 6.53 -6.85
C CYS A 232 9.29 7.43 -7.83
N SER A 233 9.32 8.73 -7.58
CA SER A 233 9.95 9.75 -8.45
C SER A 233 11.46 9.51 -8.60
N PRO A 234 12.04 9.80 -9.78
CA PRO A 234 13.49 9.78 -9.98
C PRO A 234 14.22 10.87 -9.19
N ARG A 235 13.52 11.80 -8.54
CA ARG A 235 14.10 12.86 -7.70
C ARG A 235 14.58 12.34 -6.34
N LEU A 236 13.99 11.25 -5.82
CA LEU A 236 14.39 10.65 -4.54
C LEU A 236 15.30 9.44 -4.80
N ARG A 237 16.61 9.66 -4.91
CA ARG A 237 17.61 8.62 -5.23
C ARG A 237 18.44 8.17 -4.03
N TYR A 238 18.44 8.96 -2.96
CA TYR A 238 19.25 8.70 -1.75
C TYR A 238 18.35 8.63 -0.50
N THR A 239 17.14 8.00 -0.68
CA THR A 239 16.12 7.91 0.37
C THR A 239 15.58 6.48 0.41
N THR A 240 15.94 5.73 1.45
CA THR A 240 15.45 4.38 1.71
C THR A 240 15.25 4.19 3.21
N GLY A 241 14.32 3.33 3.62
CA GLY A 241 14.00 3.07 5.02
C GLY A 241 13.21 4.21 5.71
N ASN A 242 12.75 5.20 4.96
CA ASN A 242 11.99 6.33 5.49
C ASN A 242 10.49 6.15 5.35
N TYR A 243 9.75 6.96 6.10
CA TYR A 243 8.29 7.05 6.00
C TYR A 243 7.83 8.49 5.81
N ILE A 244 6.64 8.63 5.21
CA ILE A 244 5.91 9.89 5.12
C ILE A 244 4.56 9.70 5.82
N ASP A 245 4.31 10.47 6.87
CA ASP A 245 2.98 10.55 7.48
C ASP A 245 2.05 11.38 6.58
N VAL A 246 0.93 10.77 6.16
CA VAL A 246 -0.13 11.42 5.37
C VAL A 246 -1.39 11.42 6.23
N ASP A 247 -1.37 12.19 7.31
CA ASP A 247 -2.33 12.09 8.40
C ASP A 247 -2.85 13.44 8.91
N GLY A 248 -2.60 14.52 8.19
CA GLY A 248 -3.03 15.85 8.58
C GLY A 248 -2.35 16.38 9.85
N GLY A 249 -1.21 15.79 10.23
CA GLY A 249 -0.47 16.14 11.45
C GLY A 249 -0.99 15.44 12.70
N PHE A 250 -1.78 14.38 12.58
CA PHE A 250 -2.33 13.62 13.71
C PHE A 250 -1.23 13.03 14.62
N HIS A 251 -0.07 12.69 14.07
CA HIS A 251 1.09 12.18 14.81
C HIS A 251 1.76 13.22 15.70
N ILE A 252 1.52 14.53 15.49
CA ILE A 252 2.16 15.60 16.24
C ILE A 252 1.60 15.65 17.66
N GLN A 253 2.46 15.44 18.65
CA GLN A 253 2.10 15.65 20.05
C GLN A 253 1.94 17.16 20.30
N ARG A 254 0.79 17.57 20.87
CA ARG A 254 0.48 18.96 21.17
C ARG A 254 0.25 19.14 22.68
N LEU A 255 0.67 20.28 23.19
CA LEU A 255 0.45 20.70 24.58
C LEU A 255 -1.00 21.15 24.78
#